data_cd109f19ca139c0eae59c9a46cf72a59
#
_entry.id   cd109f19ca139c0eae59c9a46cf72a59
#
_cell.length_a   1.000
_cell.length_b   1.000
_cell.length_c   1.000
_cell.angle_alpha   90.00
_cell.angle_beta   90.00
_cell.angle_gamma   90.00
#
_symmetry.space_group_name_H-M   'P 1'
#
loop_
_entity.id
_entity.type
_entity.pdbx_description
1 polymer ?
#
loop_
_entity_poly.entity_id
_entity_poly.type
_entity_poly.pdbx_seq_one_letter_code
_entity_poly.pdbx_strand_id
1 'polypeptide(L)'
;MLRGLASLGLAAALSGRGRAFARRDEIEMLVLGDSLIWGQGLREEEKFYYLTKRWLEEDVFKGNGRVRLTVKAHSGSTIKLDPDEQAALERGKRSAFEELHPEVNVSFPTIEKQLRSAHSEHRDPARVDLLMLSGGIPDVGVAKIINPLESNKKLRERIDLYCRRHMGELVAEAAEKFPNSLIILVGYYPIITRHSPMKRIVNDIMELYSVPGWAKPPINNPATRAIWRLWRGKMIKRSRIWLEDSNAAFTEVVEGLNAGSGRQRAVFVPSPIDERAAFGTKNSLLFTVGRKGRPADSIGETRLRECPPALAELRRDTRLKYSTRFCELASVGHPTPEGSAAIAAAIQERLDPLLARRFNGRVQPASK
;
A
#
# COMPACT_ATOMS: atom_id res chain seq x y z
N MET A 1 2.17 -51.28 -66.82
CA MET A 1 3.18 -51.13 -65.75
C MET A 1 2.73 -50.04 -64.87
N LEU A 2 2.16 -50.39 -63.72
CA LEU A 2 1.69 -49.48 -62.71
C LEU A 2 2.86 -49.10 -61.77
N ARG A 3 2.98 -47.84 -61.43
CA ARG A 3 3.72 -47.40 -60.22
C ARG A 3 2.83 -46.43 -59.46
N GLY A 4 2.34 -46.92 -58.31
CA GLY A 4 1.63 -46.15 -57.32
C GLY A 4 2.60 -45.27 -56.51
N LEU A 5 2.23 -44.00 -56.29
CA LEU A 5 2.87 -43.11 -55.36
C LEU A 5 2.02 -43.08 -54.08
N ALA A 6 2.59 -43.62 -53.01
CA ALA A 6 2.05 -43.51 -51.68
C ALA A 6 2.41 -42.15 -51.08
N SER A 7 1.42 -41.30 -50.79
CA SER A 7 1.55 -40.07 -50.06
C SER A 7 1.56 -40.37 -48.57
N LEU A 8 2.73 -40.22 -47.92
CA LEU A 8 2.88 -40.18 -46.48
C LEU A 8 2.41 -38.83 -45.94
N GLY A 9 1.25 -38.82 -45.33
CA GLY A 9 0.75 -37.71 -44.55
C GLY A 9 1.48 -37.62 -43.19
N LEU A 10 2.31 -36.60 -43.01
CA LEU A 10 2.97 -36.30 -41.74
C LEU A 10 1.97 -35.55 -40.84
N ALA A 11 1.25 -36.26 -40.00
CA ALA A 11 0.44 -35.66 -38.95
C ALA A 11 1.37 -35.11 -37.83
N ALA A 12 1.67 -33.81 -37.89
CA ALA A 12 2.33 -33.12 -36.79
C ALA A 12 1.36 -33.04 -35.61
N ALA A 13 1.51 -33.98 -34.66
CA ALA A 13 0.86 -33.89 -33.39
C ALA A 13 1.42 -32.69 -32.59
N LEU A 14 0.70 -31.59 -32.62
CA LEU A 14 0.87 -30.47 -31.70
C LEU A 14 0.45 -30.95 -30.29
N SER A 15 1.34 -31.68 -29.62
CA SER A 15 1.24 -31.95 -28.21
C SER A 15 1.51 -30.64 -27.46
N GLY A 16 0.46 -29.83 -27.34
CA GLY A 16 0.41 -28.75 -26.36
C GLY A 16 0.66 -29.35 -24.97
N ARG A 17 1.91 -29.34 -24.54
CA ARG A 17 2.26 -29.62 -23.15
C ARG A 17 1.61 -28.53 -22.28
N GLY A 18 0.33 -28.72 -21.96
CA GLY A 18 -0.24 -28.13 -20.78
C GLY A 18 0.64 -28.55 -19.62
N ARG A 19 1.49 -27.66 -19.14
CA ARG A 19 2.19 -27.86 -17.87
C ARG A 19 1.10 -28.10 -16.84
N ALA A 20 0.85 -29.35 -16.48
CA ALA A 20 0.13 -29.71 -15.27
C ALA A 20 0.90 -29.01 -14.14
N PHE A 21 0.31 -27.97 -13.59
CA PHE A 21 0.85 -27.37 -12.37
C PHE A 21 0.82 -28.46 -11.31
N ALA A 22 1.99 -28.93 -10.92
CA ALA A 22 2.12 -29.84 -9.81
C ALA A 22 1.32 -29.29 -8.62
N ARG A 23 0.60 -30.17 -7.92
CA ARG A 23 -0.14 -29.86 -6.71
C ARG A 23 0.83 -29.20 -5.74
N ARG A 24 0.79 -27.89 -5.64
CA ARG A 24 1.62 -27.15 -4.70
C ARG A 24 0.83 -27.00 -3.43
N ASP A 25 1.36 -27.58 -2.35
CA ASP A 25 0.82 -27.39 -1.01
C ASP A 25 1.22 -26.03 -0.42
N GLU A 26 1.89 -25.18 -1.22
CA GLU A 26 2.42 -23.87 -0.82
C GLU A 26 2.15 -22.79 -1.88
N ILE A 27 1.64 -21.65 -1.43
CA ILE A 27 1.49 -20.40 -2.21
C ILE A 27 2.55 -19.41 -1.75
N GLU A 28 3.20 -18.73 -2.68
CA GLU A 28 4.11 -17.62 -2.39
C GLU A 28 3.40 -16.29 -2.52
N MET A 29 3.37 -15.51 -1.43
CA MET A 29 2.77 -14.17 -1.36
C MET A 29 3.84 -13.12 -1.05
N LEU A 30 3.97 -12.14 -1.94
CA LEU A 30 4.87 -10.99 -1.82
C LEU A 30 4.08 -9.73 -1.46
N VAL A 31 4.57 -8.95 -0.51
CA VAL A 31 3.96 -7.70 -0.05
C VAL A 31 4.93 -6.55 -0.21
N LEU A 32 4.56 -5.57 -1.04
CA LEU A 32 5.36 -4.38 -1.36
C LEU A 32 4.54 -3.11 -1.11
N GLY A 33 5.19 -2.05 -0.69
CA GLY A 33 4.51 -0.76 -0.63
C GLY A 33 4.93 0.11 0.55
N ASP A 34 4.04 1.03 0.87
CA ASP A 34 4.21 2.08 1.87
C ASP A 34 3.69 1.69 3.26
N SER A 35 3.48 2.68 4.11
CA SER A 35 3.00 2.51 5.48
C SER A 35 1.60 1.89 5.58
N LEU A 36 0.74 2.05 4.56
CA LEU A 36 -0.58 1.45 4.57
C LEU A 36 -0.48 -0.08 4.56
N ILE A 37 0.27 -0.63 3.59
CA ILE A 37 0.38 -2.08 3.44
C ILE A 37 1.35 -2.67 4.46
N TRP A 38 2.36 -1.91 4.91
CA TRP A 38 3.19 -2.30 6.05
C TRP A 38 2.34 -2.52 7.31
N GLY A 39 1.22 -1.82 7.44
CA GLY A 39 0.36 -1.85 8.63
C GLY A 39 0.98 -1.06 9.78
N GLN A 40 1.31 0.21 9.50
CA GLN A 40 1.92 1.14 10.45
C GLN A 40 1.14 1.19 11.78
N GLY A 41 1.81 0.85 12.89
CA GLY A 41 1.21 0.84 14.21
C GLY A 41 0.55 -0.47 14.64
N LEU A 42 0.49 -1.47 13.77
CA LEU A 42 -0.13 -2.77 14.01
C LEU A 42 0.90 -3.85 14.34
N ARG A 43 0.54 -4.78 15.21
CA ARG A 43 1.28 -6.03 15.36
C ARG A 43 1.12 -6.87 14.11
N GLU A 44 2.03 -7.83 13.91
CA GLU A 44 2.05 -8.64 12.69
C GLU A 44 0.70 -9.33 12.42
N GLU A 45 0.11 -9.94 13.45
CA GLU A 45 -1.16 -10.67 13.37
C GLU A 45 -2.38 -9.78 13.10
N GLU A 46 -2.25 -8.45 13.28
CA GLU A 46 -3.30 -7.46 13.05
C GLU A 46 -3.27 -6.89 11.62
N LYS A 47 -2.20 -7.12 10.87
CA LYS A 47 -1.98 -6.53 9.55
C LYS A 47 -2.85 -7.23 8.50
N PHE A 48 -3.46 -6.47 7.60
CA PHE A 48 -4.41 -7.01 6.63
C PHE A 48 -3.79 -8.04 5.67
N TYR A 49 -2.52 -7.94 5.33
CA TYR A 49 -1.85 -8.97 4.54
C TYR A 49 -1.69 -10.28 5.34
N TYR A 50 -1.45 -10.21 6.65
CA TYR A 50 -1.36 -11.38 7.50
C TYR A 50 -2.75 -12.02 7.71
N LEU A 51 -3.78 -11.21 7.89
CA LEU A 51 -5.17 -11.67 7.96
C LEU A 51 -5.60 -12.34 6.64
N THR A 52 -5.16 -11.80 5.50
CA THR A 52 -5.39 -12.43 4.18
C THR A 52 -4.64 -13.76 4.05
N LYS A 53 -3.37 -13.82 4.52
CA LYS A 53 -2.61 -15.07 4.58
C LYS A 53 -3.37 -16.15 5.37
N ARG A 54 -3.82 -15.81 6.58
CA ARG A 54 -4.58 -16.73 7.43
C ARG A 54 -5.86 -17.22 6.76
N TRP A 55 -6.64 -16.33 6.17
CA TRP A 55 -7.82 -16.68 5.40
C TRP A 55 -7.52 -17.65 4.25
N LEU A 56 -6.43 -17.44 3.52
CA LEU A 56 -6.00 -18.36 2.47
C LEU A 56 -5.72 -19.76 3.05
N GLU A 57 -5.00 -19.85 4.16
CA GLU A 57 -4.63 -21.12 4.79
C GLU A 57 -5.84 -21.84 5.43
N GLU A 58 -6.66 -21.11 6.19
CA GLU A 58 -7.75 -21.66 6.98
C GLU A 58 -9.03 -21.92 6.14
N ASP A 59 -9.43 -20.92 5.33
CA ASP A 59 -10.72 -20.94 4.63
C ASP A 59 -10.62 -21.42 3.18
N VAL A 60 -9.61 -20.96 2.42
CA VAL A 60 -9.46 -21.35 1.01
C VAL A 60 -8.85 -22.75 0.88
N PHE A 61 -7.76 -23.02 1.61
CA PHE A 61 -7.06 -24.32 1.56
C PHE A 61 -7.52 -25.31 2.62
N LYS A 62 -8.46 -24.91 3.51
CA LYS A 62 -9.00 -25.79 4.56
C LYS A 62 -7.90 -26.43 5.42
N GLY A 63 -6.82 -25.70 5.71
CA GLY A 63 -5.66 -26.19 6.45
C GLY A 63 -4.71 -27.12 5.68
N ASN A 64 -4.99 -27.39 4.40
CA ASN A 64 -4.16 -28.30 3.57
C ASN A 64 -3.09 -27.58 2.74
N GLY A 65 -2.93 -26.27 2.91
CA GLY A 65 -1.94 -25.46 2.19
C GLY A 65 -1.28 -24.46 3.11
N ARG A 66 -0.12 -24.00 2.71
CA ARG A 66 0.65 -22.94 3.41
C ARG A 66 0.83 -21.72 2.51
N VAL A 67 0.88 -20.55 3.12
CA VAL A 67 1.24 -19.31 2.44
C VAL A 67 2.61 -18.85 2.92
N ARG A 68 3.60 -18.92 2.03
CA ARG A 68 4.92 -18.36 2.26
C ARG A 68 4.86 -16.86 2.02
N LEU A 69 4.99 -16.10 3.09
CA LEU A 69 4.89 -14.65 3.07
C LEU A 69 6.28 -14.01 3.02
N THR A 70 6.48 -13.11 2.05
CA THR A 70 7.65 -12.22 1.98
C THR A 70 7.16 -10.78 2.04
N VAL A 71 7.62 -9.99 3.01
CA VAL A 71 7.22 -8.59 3.20
C VAL A 71 8.44 -7.70 3.02
N LYS A 72 8.36 -6.76 2.07
CA LYS A 72 9.37 -5.71 1.81
C LYS A 72 8.81 -4.30 2.05
N ALA A 73 7.51 -4.20 2.36
CA ALA A 73 6.85 -2.93 2.61
C ALA A 73 7.52 -2.15 3.75
N HIS A 74 7.58 -0.82 3.62
CA HIS A 74 8.24 0.03 4.59
C HIS A 74 7.47 1.36 4.76
N SER A 75 7.40 1.85 5.99
CA SER A 75 6.71 3.09 6.33
C SER A 75 7.28 4.28 5.57
N GLY A 76 6.40 5.06 4.94
CA GLY A 76 6.76 6.28 4.22
C GLY A 76 7.34 6.06 2.83
N SER A 77 7.56 4.82 2.39
CA SER A 77 8.10 4.51 1.06
C SER A 77 7.35 5.23 -0.05
N THR A 78 8.08 5.97 -0.87
CA THR A 78 7.58 6.51 -2.13
C THR A 78 7.72 5.49 -3.25
N ILE A 79 7.01 5.66 -4.36
CA ILE A 79 7.16 4.78 -5.53
C ILE A 79 8.57 4.91 -6.08
N LYS A 80 9.02 6.18 -6.26
CA LYS A 80 10.38 6.56 -6.69
C LYS A 80 10.92 7.63 -5.77
N LEU A 81 12.24 7.69 -5.60
CA LEU A 81 12.87 8.79 -4.86
C LEU A 81 12.71 10.12 -5.59
N ASP A 82 12.54 11.18 -4.81
CA ASP A 82 12.77 12.52 -5.29
C ASP A 82 14.26 12.67 -5.67
N PRO A 83 14.61 13.37 -6.78
CA PRO A 83 15.99 13.53 -7.24
C PRO A 83 16.93 14.14 -6.18
N ASP A 84 16.44 15.06 -5.36
CA ASP A 84 17.24 15.70 -4.30
C ASP A 84 17.52 14.70 -3.16
N GLU A 85 16.56 13.88 -2.80
CA GLU A 85 16.74 12.79 -1.82
C GLU A 85 17.72 11.77 -2.35
N GLN A 86 17.57 11.31 -3.60
CA GLN A 86 18.49 10.39 -4.24
C GLN A 86 19.92 10.91 -4.22
N ALA A 87 20.13 12.15 -4.65
CA ALA A 87 21.45 12.78 -4.63
C ALA A 87 22.01 12.92 -3.21
N ALA A 88 21.17 13.12 -2.19
CA ALA A 88 21.60 13.18 -0.79
C ALA A 88 22.07 11.81 -0.28
N LEU A 89 21.35 10.73 -0.62
CA LEU A 89 21.72 9.37 -0.26
C LEU A 89 23.03 8.94 -0.92
N GLU A 90 23.18 9.22 -2.21
CA GLU A 90 24.40 8.93 -2.96
C GLU A 90 25.63 9.66 -2.39
N ARG A 91 25.48 10.93 -2.03
CA ARG A 91 26.57 11.70 -1.35
C ARG A 91 26.92 11.10 0.01
N GLY A 92 25.93 10.60 0.74
CA GLY A 92 26.14 9.95 2.03
C GLY A 92 26.82 8.58 1.95
N LYS A 93 26.96 8.02 0.76
CA LYS A 93 27.54 6.69 0.51
C LYS A 93 26.87 5.59 1.36
N ARG A 94 25.60 5.74 1.67
CA ARG A 94 24.84 4.72 2.39
C ARG A 94 24.14 3.81 1.38
N SER A 95 24.47 2.52 1.44
CA SER A 95 23.75 1.47 0.73
C SER A 95 22.71 0.76 1.60
N ALA A 96 22.73 0.99 2.90
CA ALA A 96 22.05 0.18 3.93
C ALA A 96 20.73 0.78 4.43
N PHE A 97 19.99 1.52 3.61
CA PHE A 97 18.66 2.04 3.99
C PHE A 97 17.61 0.94 4.13
N GLU A 98 17.90 -0.25 3.62
CA GLU A 98 17.07 -1.44 3.78
C GLU A 98 17.13 -2.01 5.22
N GLU A 99 18.13 -1.63 5.98
CA GLU A 99 18.31 -2.04 7.38
C GLU A 99 17.51 -1.19 8.38
N LEU A 100 16.89 -0.08 7.92
CA LEU A 100 16.02 0.70 8.79
C LEU A 100 14.80 -0.13 9.17
N HIS A 101 14.46 -0.07 10.47
CA HIS A 101 13.26 -0.74 10.96
C HIS A 101 12.03 -0.21 10.19
N PRO A 102 11.15 -1.06 9.64
CA PRO A 102 10.05 -0.63 8.78
C PRO A 102 9.03 0.34 9.42
N GLU A 103 9.03 0.49 10.73
CA GLU A 103 8.26 1.52 11.44
C GLU A 103 8.86 2.93 11.34
N VAL A 104 10.13 3.07 10.95
CA VAL A 104 10.79 4.37 10.75
C VAL A 104 10.27 5.01 9.47
N ASN A 105 9.51 6.10 9.60
CA ASN A 105 8.84 6.74 8.48
C ASN A 105 9.81 7.59 7.65
N VAL A 106 10.26 7.03 6.52
CA VAL A 106 11.15 7.65 5.52
C VAL A 106 10.74 7.25 4.11
N SER A 107 11.18 7.99 3.08
CA SER A 107 10.78 7.78 1.68
C SER A 107 11.39 6.52 1.02
N PHE A 108 12.29 5.84 1.70
CA PHE A 108 13.02 4.68 1.19
C PHE A 108 13.04 3.52 2.23
N PRO A 109 13.31 2.25 1.79
CA PRO A 109 13.51 1.85 0.40
C PRO A 109 12.28 2.15 -0.44
N THR A 110 12.45 2.70 -1.65
CA THR A 110 11.31 2.95 -2.55
C THR A 110 10.62 1.65 -2.94
N ILE A 111 9.36 1.75 -3.36
CA ILE A 111 8.59 0.56 -3.74
C ILE A 111 9.21 -0.10 -4.99
N GLU A 112 9.77 0.69 -5.90
CA GLU A 112 10.60 0.17 -7.01
C GLU A 112 11.82 -0.62 -6.51
N LYS A 113 12.51 -0.12 -5.49
CA LYS A 113 13.66 -0.82 -4.90
C LYS A 113 13.23 -2.09 -4.18
N GLN A 114 12.12 -2.05 -3.43
CA GLN A 114 11.52 -3.23 -2.80
C GLN A 114 11.21 -4.32 -3.85
N LEU A 115 10.60 -3.93 -4.98
CA LEU A 115 10.29 -4.83 -6.08
C LEU A 115 11.54 -5.49 -6.67
N ARG A 116 12.57 -4.69 -6.96
CA ARG A 116 13.83 -5.18 -7.54
C ARG A 116 14.62 -6.04 -6.56
N SER A 117 14.63 -5.69 -5.28
CA SER A 117 15.25 -6.48 -4.21
C SER A 117 14.54 -7.84 -4.09
N ALA A 118 13.19 -7.82 -3.98
CA ALA A 118 12.41 -9.05 -3.93
C ALA A 118 12.67 -9.95 -5.15
N HIS A 119 12.74 -9.38 -6.36
CA HIS A 119 13.03 -10.16 -7.56
C HIS A 119 14.43 -10.81 -7.53
N SER A 120 15.47 -10.07 -7.08
CA SER A 120 16.82 -10.59 -7.00
C SER A 120 17.01 -11.66 -5.92
N GLU A 121 16.23 -11.61 -4.85
CA GLU A 121 16.28 -12.56 -3.75
C GLU A 121 15.45 -13.84 -4.01
N HIS A 122 14.46 -13.79 -4.89
CA HIS A 122 13.66 -14.95 -5.24
C HIS A 122 14.44 -15.85 -6.23
N ARG A 123 14.70 -17.11 -5.83
CA ARG A 123 15.34 -18.10 -6.71
C ARG A 123 14.55 -18.37 -7.99
N ASP A 124 13.22 -18.34 -7.88
CA ASP A 124 12.29 -18.51 -8.99
C ASP A 124 11.12 -17.51 -8.85
N PRO A 125 11.25 -16.30 -9.40
CA PRO A 125 10.20 -15.28 -9.34
C PRO A 125 8.86 -15.71 -9.95
N ALA A 126 8.88 -16.69 -10.88
CA ALA A 126 7.66 -17.22 -11.48
C ALA A 126 6.83 -18.06 -10.50
N ARG A 127 7.36 -18.38 -9.32
CA ARG A 127 6.64 -19.07 -8.25
C ARG A 127 5.76 -18.17 -7.39
N VAL A 128 5.98 -16.85 -7.42
CA VAL A 128 5.13 -15.91 -6.68
C VAL A 128 3.72 -15.95 -7.27
N ASP A 129 2.76 -16.38 -6.47
CA ASP A 129 1.35 -16.54 -6.87
C ASP A 129 0.54 -15.26 -6.65
N LEU A 130 0.80 -14.54 -5.56
CA LEU A 130 0.12 -13.31 -5.17
C LEU A 130 1.15 -12.20 -4.89
N LEU A 131 0.88 -10.99 -5.39
CA LEU A 131 1.67 -9.80 -5.09
C LEU A 131 0.73 -8.71 -4.61
N MET A 132 0.79 -8.36 -3.33
CA MET A 132 0.05 -7.23 -2.76
C MET A 132 0.86 -5.96 -2.87
N LEU A 133 0.23 -4.87 -3.30
CA LEU A 133 0.86 -3.59 -3.57
C LEU A 133 0.01 -2.43 -3.08
N SER A 134 0.62 -1.45 -2.42
CA SER A 134 0.07 -0.10 -2.23
C SER A 134 1.17 0.94 -2.44
N GLY A 135 0.81 2.17 -2.80
CA GLY A 135 1.77 3.26 -2.99
C GLY A 135 1.12 4.51 -3.56
N GLY A 136 1.75 5.66 -3.35
CA GLY A 136 1.35 6.93 -3.92
C GLY A 136 0.95 8.01 -2.90
N ILE A 137 0.44 7.66 -1.71
CA ILE A 137 0.10 8.69 -0.72
C ILE A 137 1.34 9.40 -0.15
N PRO A 138 2.48 8.72 0.11
CA PRO A 138 3.71 9.42 0.49
C PRO A 138 4.23 10.35 -0.61
N ASP A 139 4.10 9.96 -1.88
CA ASP A 139 4.52 10.74 -3.05
C ASP A 139 3.68 12.02 -3.20
N VAL A 140 2.36 11.91 -3.15
CA VAL A 140 1.44 13.07 -3.20
C VAL A 140 1.60 13.94 -1.97
N GLY A 141 1.78 13.33 -0.80
CA GLY A 141 1.96 13.96 0.50
C GLY A 141 0.65 14.35 1.19
N VAL A 142 0.36 13.75 2.34
CA VAL A 142 -0.88 14.00 3.11
C VAL A 142 -1.08 15.48 3.39
N ALA A 143 -0.02 16.20 3.81
CA ALA A 143 -0.09 17.64 4.05
C ALA A 143 -0.50 18.42 2.80
N LYS A 144 -0.03 18.04 1.63
CA LYS A 144 -0.38 18.66 0.35
C LYS A 144 -1.82 18.32 -0.06
N ILE A 145 -2.29 17.10 0.22
CA ILE A 145 -3.68 16.70 -0.03
C ILE A 145 -4.65 17.60 0.74
N ILE A 146 -4.43 17.81 2.02
CA ILE A 146 -5.34 18.57 2.88
C ILE A 146 -5.05 20.07 2.93
N ASN A 147 -4.06 20.60 2.21
CA ASN A 147 -3.69 22.02 2.24
C ASN A 147 -4.80 22.91 1.64
N PRO A 148 -5.51 23.73 2.42
CA PRO A 148 -6.60 24.58 1.91
C PRO A 148 -6.14 25.76 1.05
N LEU A 149 -4.84 26.06 1.04
CA LEU A 149 -4.25 27.18 0.32
C LEU A 149 -3.74 26.78 -1.07
N GLU A 150 -3.56 25.48 -1.32
CA GLU A 150 -3.09 24.99 -2.60
C GLU A 150 -4.24 24.76 -3.60
N SER A 151 -3.98 24.93 -4.90
CA SER A 151 -5.00 24.72 -5.92
C SER A 151 -5.35 23.23 -6.10
N ASN A 152 -6.62 22.93 -6.41
CA ASN A 152 -7.06 21.57 -6.73
C ASN A 152 -6.40 21.04 -8.01
N LYS A 153 -6.02 21.93 -8.96
CA LYS A 153 -5.30 21.55 -10.18
C LYS A 153 -3.98 20.88 -9.85
N LYS A 154 -3.16 21.52 -8.99
CA LYS A 154 -1.88 20.92 -8.54
C LYS A 154 -2.04 19.60 -7.83
N LEU A 155 -3.13 19.41 -7.06
CA LEU A 155 -3.40 18.14 -6.43
C LEU A 155 -3.68 17.05 -7.48
N ARG A 156 -4.54 17.33 -8.47
CA ARG A 156 -4.84 16.41 -9.56
C ARG A 156 -3.61 16.05 -10.41
N GLU A 157 -2.76 17.04 -10.70
CA GLU A 157 -1.50 16.82 -11.41
C GLU A 157 -0.57 15.85 -10.66
N ARG A 158 -0.51 15.95 -9.32
CA ARG A 158 0.26 15.00 -8.50
C ARG A 158 -0.38 13.61 -8.48
N ILE A 159 -1.70 13.52 -8.34
CA ILE A 159 -2.39 12.23 -8.37
C ILE A 159 -2.17 11.55 -9.72
N ASP A 160 -2.28 12.28 -10.83
CA ASP A 160 -2.00 11.75 -12.16
C ASP A 160 -0.54 11.26 -12.28
N LEU A 161 0.42 12.06 -11.82
CA LEU A 161 1.83 11.68 -11.87
C LEU A 161 2.12 10.40 -11.06
N TYR A 162 1.67 10.37 -9.81
CA TYR A 162 2.09 9.30 -8.89
C TYR A 162 1.14 8.09 -8.92
N CYS A 163 -0.17 8.32 -8.91
CA CYS A 163 -1.13 7.21 -8.85
C CYS A 163 -1.46 6.62 -10.23
N ARG A 164 -1.31 7.38 -11.33
CA ARG A 164 -1.54 6.85 -12.68
C ARG A 164 -0.23 6.44 -13.35
N ARG A 165 0.70 7.38 -13.57
CA ARG A 165 1.91 7.12 -14.35
C ARG A 165 2.93 6.26 -13.58
N HIS A 166 3.41 6.72 -12.42
CA HIS A 166 4.43 5.97 -11.67
C HIS A 166 3.90 4.63 -11.17
N MET A 167 2.65 4.58 -10.69
CA MET A 167 2.04 3.31 -10.30
C MET A 167 1.82 2.38 -11.50
N GLY A 168 1.43 2.92 -12.66
CA GLY A 168 1.31 2.15 -13.90
C GLY A 168 2.62 1.50 -14.31
N GLU A 169 3.72 2.27 -14.29
CA GLU A 169 5.08 1.76 -14.55
C GLU A 169 5.48 0.68 -13.55
N LEU A 170 5.24 0.91 -12.26
CA LEU A 170 5.56 -0.05 -11.19
C LEU A 170 4.76 -1.36 -11.34
N VAL A 171 3.46 -1.28 -11.64
CA VAL A 171 2.60 -2.45 -11.83
C VAL A 171 3.01 -3.24 -13.09
N ALA A 172 3.40 -2.55 -14.16
CA ALA A 172 3.92 -3.18 -15.36
C ALA A 172 5.25 -3.91 -15.09
N GLU A 173 6.20 -3.26 -14.40
CA GLU A 173 7.48 -3.87 -13.97
C GLU A 173 7.23 -5.08 -13.06
N ALA A 174 6.29 -4.97 -12.11
CA ALA A 174 5.92 -6.09 -11.24
C ALA A 174 5.35 -7.28 -12.01
N ALA A 175 4.51 -7.03 -13.01
CA ALA A 175 3.94 -8.07 -13.86
C ALA A 175 4.99 -8.76 -14.75
N GLU A 176 6.01 -8.04 -15.18
CA GLU A 176 7.16 -8.58 -15.92
C GLU A 176 8.03 -9.46 -15.02
N LYS A 177 8.44 -8.92 -13.87
CA LYS A 177 9.34 -9.60 -12.93
C LYS A 177 8.71 -10.81 -12.25
N PHE A 178 7.40 -10.79 -12.01
CA PHE A 178 6.64 -11.88 -11.39
C PHE A 178 5.52 -12.36 -12.34
N PRO A 179 5.89 -13.09 -13.41
CA PRO A 179 5.00 -13.34 -14.57
C PRO A 179 3.76 -14.16 -14.26
N ASN A 180 3.74 -14.91 -13.15
CA ASN A 180 2.61 -15.75 -12.76
C ASN A 180 1.80 -15.15 -11.59
N SER A 181 2.22 -14.03 -11.01
CA SER A 181 1.51 -13.44 -9.88
C SER A 181 0.17 -12.81 -10.30
N LEU A 182 -0.81 -12.86 -9.38
CA LEU A 182 -1.96 -11.97 -9.39
C LEU A 182 -1.60 -10.76 -8.53
N ILE A 183 -1.57 -9.58 -9.14
CA ILE A 183 -1.26 -8.32 -8.44
C ILE A 183 -2.54 -7.79 -7.79
N ILE A 184 -2.48 -7.52 -6.49
CA ILE A 184 -3.56 -6.96 -5.68
C ILE A 184 -3.17 -5.54 -5.33
N LEU A 185 -3.72 -4.56 -6.05
CA LEU A 185 -3.49 -3.15 -5.78
C LEU A 185 -4.51 -2.66 -4.77
N VAL A 186 -4.03 -2.24 -3.59
CA VAL A 186 -4.88 -1.80 -2.48
C VAL A 186 -4.99 -0.27 -2.49
N GLY A 187 -6.21 0.23 -2.49
CA GLY A 187 -6.52 1.65 -2.51
C GLY A 187 -6.54 2.30 -1.13
N TYR A 188 -6.60 3.63 -1.14
CA TYR A 188 -6.63 4.46 0.06
C TYR A 188 -8.06 4.88 0.44
N TYR A 189 -8.18 5.57 1.56
CA TYR A 189 -9.41 6.05 2.17
C TYR A 189 -9.43 7.59 2.23
N PRO A 190 -10.60 8.21 2.51
CA PRO A 190 -10.70 9.65 2.68
C PRO A 190 -9.97 10.08 3.97
N ILE A 191 -9.13 11.12 3.87
CA ILE A 191 -8.33 11.60 5.00
C ILE A 191 -9.20 12.41 5.98
N ILE A 192 -9.93 13.41 5.46
CA ILE A 192 -10.81 14.29 6.22
C ILE A 192 -12.17 14.34 5.54
N THR A 193 -13.24 14.21 6.34
CA THR A 193 -14.61 14.21 5.85
C THR A 193 -15.50 15.21 6.59
N ARG A 194 -16.75 15.35 6.14
CA ARG A 194 -17.75 16.18 6.86
C ARG A 194 -18.01 15.69 8.29
N HIS A 195 -17.76 14.41 8.58
CA HIS A 195 -17.95 13.80 9.89
C HIS A 195 -16.73 13.97 10.81
N SER A 196 -15.59 14.36 10.29
CA SER A 196 -14.37 14.59 11.07
C SER A 196 -14.46 15.90 11.88
N PRO A 197 -14.31 15.86 13.23
CA PRO A 197 -14.41 17.05 14.08
C PRO A 197 -13.21 17.99 13.89
N MET A 198 -13.48 19.26 13.57
CA MET A 198 -12.43 20.23 13.26
C MET A 198 -11.42 20.40 14.39
N LYS A 199 -11.89 20.48 15.63
CA LYS A 199 -11.02 20.65 16.81
C LYS A 199 -10.00 19.52 16.90
N ARG A 200 -10.41 18.27 16.65
CA ARG A 200 -9.53 17.11 16.67
C ARG A 200 -8.54 17.14 15.52
N ILE A 201 -9.02 17.40 14.30
CA ILE A 201 -8.15 17.51 13.11
C ILE A 201 -7.03 18.52 13.35
N VAL A 202 -7.38 19.72 13.81
CA VAL A 202 -6.38 20.78 14.03
C VAL A 202 -5.40 20.37 15.13
N ASN A 203 -5.89 19.82 16.26
CA ASN A 203 -5.00 19.40 17.35
C ASN A 203 -4.04 18.30 16.92
N ASP A 204 -4.54 17.27 16.23
CA ASP A 204 -3.72 16.11 15.84
C ASP A 204 -2.71 16.50 14.74
N ILE A 205 -3.12 17.32 13.76
CA ILE A 205 -2.19 17.86 12.74
C ILE A 205 -1.11 18.71 13.38
N MET A 206 -1.48 19.60 14.31
CA MET A 206 -0.51 20.47 14.99
C MET A 206 0.46 19.68 15.86
N GLU A 207 0.01 18.59 16.46
CA GLU A 207 0.85 17.67 17.20
C GLU A 207 1.85 16.94 16.29
N LEU A 208 1.38 16.41 15.16
CA LEU A 208 2.22 15.76 14.13
C LEU A 208 3.35 16.67 13.63
N TYR A 209 3.06 17.97 13.46
CA TYR A 209 4.03 18.95 12.96
C TYR A 209 4.76 19.71 14.08
N SER A 210 4.65 19.26 15.34
CA SER A 210 5.33 19.86 16.51
C SER A 210 5.03 21.35 16.69
N VAL A 211 3.81 21.80 16.37
CA VAL A 211 3.43 23.21 16.56
C VAL A 211 3.26 23.52 18.05
N PRO A 212 4.00 24.50 18.58
CA PRO A 212 3.93 24.86 19.99
C PRO A 212 2.50 25.23 20.41
N GLY A 213 2.11 24.88 21.65
CA GLY A 213 0.75 25.13 22.15
C GLY A 213 0.29 26.59 22.08
N TRP A 214 1.21 27.55 22.28
CA TRP A 214 0.94 28.98 22.20
C TRP A 214 0.68 29.46 20.76
N ALA A 215 1.20 28.74 19.74
CA ALA A 215 0.97 29.04 18.33
C ALA A 215 -0.31 28.38 17.77
N LYS A 216 -1.02 27.57 18.60
CA LYS A 216 -2.29 26.94 18.18
C LYS A 216 -3.35 28.03 18.04
N PRO A 217 -3.94 28.18 16.83
CA PRO A 217 -4.93 29.24 16.63
C PRO A 217 -6.14 29.02 17.52
N PRO A 218 -6.73 30.09 18.07
CA PRO A 218 -7.92 29.98 18.91
C PRO A 218 -9.14 29.58 18.07
N ILE A 219 -9.37 28.29 17.94
CA ILE A 219 -10.47 27.71 17.14
C ILE A 219 -11.85 28.21 17.61
N ASN A 220 -11.94 28.56 18.88
CA ASN A 220 -13.17 29.06 19.49
C ASN A 220 -13.37 30.58 19.35
N ASN A 221 -12.42 31.33 18.78
CA ASN A 221 -12.56 32.75 18.55
C ASN A 221 -13.57 33.00 17.40
N PRO A 222 -14.62 33.83 17.59
CA PRO A 222 -15.58 34.13 16.55
C PRO A 222 -14.96 34.68 15.26
N ALA A 223 -13.91 35.50 15.35
CA ALA A 223 -13.23 36.08 14.20
C ALA A 223 -12.50 35.00 13.34
N THR A 224 -11.97 33.97 13.95
CA THR A 224 -11.27 32.87 13.22
C THR A 224 -12.21 31.77 12.79
N ARG A 225 -13.41 31.66 13.38
CA ARG A 225 -14.39 30.59 13.10
C ARG A 225 -14.83 30.54 11.63
N ALA A 226 -15.00 31.69 10.99
CA ALA A 226 -15.40 31.77 9.58
C ALA A 226 -14.28 31.24 8.66
N ILE A 227 -13.03 31.62 8.92
CA ILE A 227 -11.84 31.17 8.18
C ILE A 227 -11.69 29.64 8.33
N TRP A 228 -11.80 29.12 9.56
CA TRP A 228 -11.71 27.69 9.84
C TRP A 228 -12.82 26.89 9.15
N ARG A 229 -14.04 27.45 9.07
CA ARG A 229 -15.14 26.81 8.36
C ARG A 229 -14.89 26.73 6.85
N LEU A 230 -14.35 27.81 6.27
CA LEU A 230 -13.96 27.86 4.87
C LEU A 230 -12.84 26.85 4.56
N TRP A 231 -11.79 26.83 5.38
CA TRP A 231 -10.66 25.91 5.22
C TRP A 231 -11.11 24.46 5.36
N ARG A 232 -11.94 24.17 6.34
CA ARG A 232 -12.53 22.83 6.50
C ARG A 232 -13.27 22.37 5.23
N GLY A 233 -14.06 23.24 4.62
CA GLY A 233 -14.75 22.94 3.36
C GLY A 233 -13.77 22.61 2.23
N LYS A 234 -12.69 23.39 2.11
CA LYS A 234 -11.63 23.12 1.13
C LYS A 234 -10.88 21.81 1.42
N MET A 235 -10.53 21.53 2.65
CA MET A 235 -9.85 20.30 3.07
C MET A 235 -10.69 19.06 2.75
N ILE A 236 -12.00 19.09 3.06
CA ILE A 236 -12.95 18.01 2.75
C ILE A 236 -13.03 17.81 1.23
N LYS A 237 -13.17 18.89 0.44
CA LYS A 237 -13.21 18.81 -1.01
C LYS A 237 -11.94 18.18 -1.57
N ARG A 238 -10.77 18.56 -1.06
CA ARG A 238 -9.47 18.03 -1.51
C ARG A 238 -9.29 16.57 -1.10
N SER A 239 -9.70 16.18 0.10
CA SER A 239 -9.71 14.79 0.53
C SER A 239 -10.62 13.91 -0.35
N ARG A 240 -11.75 14.45 -0.83
CA ARG A 240 -12.61 13.76 -1.79
C ARG A 240 -11.95 13.63 -3.17
N ILE A 241 -11.35 14.69 -3.69
CA ILE A 241 -10.57 14.65 -4.94
C ILE A 241 -9.47 13.59 -4.85
N TRP A 242 -8.75 13.54 -3.72
CA TRP A 242 -7.77 12.50 -3.48
C TRP A 242 -8.36 11.10 -3.64
N LEU A 243 -9.45 10.80 -2.94
CA LEU A 243 -10.07 9.48 -2.96
C LEU A 243 -10.59 9.11 -4.36
N GLU A 244 -11.35 10.01 -4.98
CA GLU A 244 -12.01 9.76 -6.27
C GLU A 244 -10.98 9.61 -7.39
N ASP A 245 -10.05 10.56 -7.52
CA ASP A 245 -9.09 10.58 -8.62
C ASP A 245 -8.01 9.50 -8.46
N SER A 246 -7.58 9.15 -7.22
CA SER A 246 -6.63 8.04 -7.01
C SER A 246 -7.28 6.68 -7.30
N ASN A 247 -8.54 6.46 -6.88
CA ASN A 247 -9.26 5.23 -7.19
C ASN A 247 -9.49 5.07 -8.71
N ALA A 248 -9.83 6.15 -9.41
CA ALA A 248 -9.94 6.14 -10.87
C ALA A 248 -8.60 5.78 -11.52
N ALA A 249 -7.51 6.42 -11.09
CA ALA A 249 -6.17 6.13 -11.61
C ALA A 249 -5.76 4.66 -11.39
N PHE A 250 -5.98 4.11 -10.20
CA PHE A 250 -5.65 2.71 -9.91
C PHE A 250 -6.53 1.72 -10.68
N THR A 251 -7.80 2.05 -10.89
CA THR A 251 -8.70 1.25 -11.74
C THR A 251 -8.16 1.19 -13.16
N GLU A 252 -7.82 2.34 -13.75
CA GLU A 252 -7.27 2.42 -15.11
C GLU A 252 -5.93 1.68 -15.26
N VAL A 253 -5.05 1.75 -14.25
CA VAL A 253 -3.77 1.00 -14.23
C VAL A 253 -4.03 -0.51 -14.29
N VAL A 254 -4.96 -1.00 -13.46
CA VAL A 254 -5.30 -2.43 -13.41
C VAL A 254 -5.98 -2.89 -14.71
N GLU A 255 -6.94 -2.13 -15.22
CA GLU A 255 -7.64 -2.43 -16.47
C GLU A 255 -6.67 -2.44 -17.66
N GLY A 256 -5.75 -1.47 -17.73
CA GLY A 256 -4.73 -1.41 -18.77
C GLY A 256 -3.80 -2.63 -18.79
N LEU A 257 -3.34 -3.08 -17.60
CA LEU A 257 -2.53 -4.29 -17.51
C LEU A 257 -3.31 -5.54 -17.93
N ASN A 258 -4.57 -5.67 -17.49
CA ASN A 258 -5.42 -6.82 -17.82
C ASN A 258 -5.72 -6.87 -19.32
N ALA A 259 -6.06 -5.74 -19.95
CA ALA A 259 -6.31 -5.63 -21.38
C ALA A 259 -5.07 -6.00 -22.21
N GLY A 260 -3.90 -5.48 -21.83
CA GLY A 260 -2.64 -5.78 -22.53
C GLY A 260 -2.19 -7.23 -22.39
N SER A 261 -2.56 -7.92 -21.32
CA SER A 261 -2.18 -9.31 -21.07
C SER A 261 -3.18 -10.35 -21.58
N GLY A 262 -4.39 -9.94 -21.97
CA GLY A 262 -5.48 -10.82 -22.39
C GLY A 262 -6.00 -11.76 -21.29
N ARG A 263 -5.60 -11.54 -20.02
CA ARG A 263 -6.02 -12.34 -18.85
C ARG A 263 -6.04 -11.49 -17.59
N GLN A 264 -6.71 -11.97 -16.56
CA GLN A 264 -6.71 -11.32 -15.23
C GLN A 264 -5.31 -11.41 -14.59
N ARG A 265 -4.56 -10.30 -14.62
CA ARG A 265 -3.22 -10.16 -14.04
C ARG A 265 -3.22 -9.31 -12.79
N ALA A 266 -4.18 -8.42 -12.66
CA ALA A 266 -4.31 -7.55 -11.51
C ALA A 266 -5.76 -7.36 -11.09
N VAL A 267 -5.96 -6.98 -9.83
CA VAL A 267 -7.24 -6.57 -9.26
C VAL A 267 -7.02 -5.33 -8.40
N PHE A 268 -7.89 -4.35 -8.56
CA PHE A 268 -7.94 -3.19 -7.66
C PHE A 268 -8.95 -3.44 -6.53
N VAL A 269 -8.51 -3.20 -5.29
CA VAL A 269 -9.31 -3.29 -4.07
C VAL A 269 -9.43 -1.89 -3.48
N PRO A 270 -10.54 -1.17 -3.70
CA PRO A 270 -10.78 0.10 -3.03
C PRO A 270 -10.90 -0.10 -1.52
N SER A 271 -10.46 0.88 -0.74
CA SER A 271 -10.58 0.80 0.71
C SER A 271 -12.05 0.80 1.14
N PRO A 272 -12.46 -0.07 2.08
CA PRO A 272 -13.80 -0.07 2.65
C PRO A 272 -14.03 1.03 3.70
N ILE A 273 -12.98 1.75 4.10
CA ILE A 273 -13.05 2.84 5.08
C ILE A 273 -13.70 4.06 4.42
N ASP A 274 -14.95 4.31 4.77
CA ASP A 274 -15.79 5.36 4.19
C ASP A 274 -15.70 6.71 4.93
N GLU A 275 -16.53 7.67 4.53
CA GLU A 275 -16.60 9.01 5.16
C GLU A 275 -16.94 8.97 6.66
N ARG A 276 -17.66 7.96 7.14
CA ARG A 276 -18.12 7.84 8.54
C ARG A 276 -17.06 7.19 9.42
N ALA A 277 -16.18 6.40 8.81
CA ALA A 277 -15.07 5.70 9.47
C ALA A 277 -13.72 6.41 9.30
N ALA A 278 -13.66 7.54 8.59
CA ALA A 278 -12.46 8.34 8.33
C ALA A 278 -11.88 8.96 9.61
N PHE A 279 -10.72 9.60 9.47
CA PHE A 279 -9.93 10.13 10.57
C PHE A 279 -10.72 11.04 11.52
N GLY A 280 -10.62 10.71 12.81
CA GLY A 280 -11.18 11.50 13.91
C GLY A 280 -12.69 11.44 14.08
N THR A 281 -13.43 10.72 13.23
CA THR A 281 -14.88 10.52 13.38
C THR A 281 -15.22 9.70 14.62
N LYS A 282 -16.50 9.63 14.99
CA LYS A 282 -16.95 8.83 16.15
C LYS A 282 -16.64 7.33 15.97
N ASN A 283 -16.77 6.85 14.74
CA ASN A 283 -16.54 5.44 14.37
C ASN A 283 -15.24 5.29 13.57
N SER A 284 -14.22 6.10 13.87
CA SER A 284 -12.96 6.08 13.14
C SER A 284 -12.31 4.69 13.20
N LEU A 285 -12.00 4.15 12.04
CA LEU A 285 -11.17 2.96 11.85
C LEU A 285 -9.68 3.32 11.67
N LEU A 286 -9.31 4.57 11.98
CA LEU A 286 -7.96 5.08 11.85
C LEU A 286 -7.42 5.54 13.21
N PHE A 287 -6.15 5.26 13.47
CA PHE A 287 -5.48 5.75 14.67
C PHE A 287 -5.48 7.28 14.74
N THR A 288 -5.66 7.79 15.94
CA THR A 288 -5.56 9.22 16.27
C THR A 288 -4.43 9.42 17.27
N VAL A 289 -4.04 10.67 17.50
CA VAL A 289 -3.07 10.97 18.56
C VAL A 289 -3.62 10.53 19.91
N GLY A 290 -2.83 9.78 20.65
CA GLY A 290 -3.18 9.28 21.97
C GLY A 290 -3.10 10.33 23.06
N ARG A 291 -3.30 9.89 24.31
CA ARG A 291 -3.25 10.78 25.48
C ARG A 291 -1.87 11.43 25.64
N LYS A 292 -1.86 12.71 26.00
CA LYS A 292 -0.62 13.50 26.20
C LYS A 292 0.30 13.51 24.95
N GLY A 293 -0.28 13.41 23.76
CA GLY A 293 0.48 13.41 22.52
C GLY A 293 1.32 12.15 22.28
N ARG A 294 1.09 11.05 22.98
CA ARG A 294 1.80 9.78 22.75
C ARG A 294 1.13 8.98 21.63
N PRO A 295 1.86 8.07 20.96
CA PRO A 295 1.26 7.12 20.05
C PRO A 295 0.13 6.33 20.72
N ALA A 296 -0.98 6.11 20.02
CA ALA A 296 -2.15 5.42 20.55
C ALA A 296 -2.24 3.95 20.14
N ASP A 297 -1.31 3.51 19.30
CA ASP A 297 -1.26 2.16 18.72
C ASP A 297 -0.44 1.17 19.56
N SER A 298 -0.58 -0.13 19.25
CA SER A 298 -0.02 -1.23 20.05
C SER A 298 1.51 -1.33 20.00
N ILE A 299 2.17 -0.69 19.03
CA ILE A 299 3.64 -0.71 18.87
C ILE A 299 4.29 0.69 18.86
N GLY A 300 3.58 1.68 19.38
CA GLY A 300 4.08 3.05 19.51
C GLY A 300 5.40 3.17 20.25
N GLU A 301 5.61 2.35 21.29
CA GLU A 301 6.88 2.31 22.04
C GLU A 301 8.08 1.86 21.16
N THR A 302 7.84 1.02 20.15
CA THR A 302 8.88 0.66 19.17
C THR A 302 9.35 1.88 18.40
N ARG A 303 8.42 2.71 17.88
CA ARG A 303 8.79 3.94 17.16
C ARG A 303 9.46 4.98 18.06
N LEU A 304 9.01 5.13 19.30
CA LEU A 304 9.66 6.03 20.27
C LEU A 304 11.13 5.64 20.50
N ARG A 305 11.46 4.35 20.41
CA ARG A 305 12.82 3.83 20.54
C ARG A 305 13.62 3.92 19.24
N GLU A 306 13.03 3.57 18.10
CA GLU A 306 13.73 3.40 16.81
C GLU A 306 13.87 4.72 16.03
N CYS A 307 12.84 5.59 16.03
CA CYS A 307 12.84 6.82 15.24
C CYS A 307 13.98 7.80 15.60
N PRO A 308 14.24 8.15 16.88
CA PRO A 308 15.23 9.16 17.21
C PRO A 308 16.66 8.79 16.76
N PRO A 309 17.20 7.59 17.07
CA PRO A 309 18.55 7.24 16.64
C PRO A 309 18.68 7.09 15.13
N ALA A 310 17.71 6.44 14.45
CA ALA A 310 17.74 6.24 13.01
C ALA A 310 17.73 7.57 12.25
N LEU A 311 16.87 8.51 12.63
CA LEU A 311 16.79 9.82 11.96
C LEU A 311 17.97 10.73 12.31
N ALA A 312 18.57 10.62 13.49
CA ALA A 312 19.78 11.35 13.85
C ALA A 312 20.98 10.87 13.02
N GLU A 313 21.12 9.56 12.86
CA GLU A 313 22.14 8.95 12.02
C GLU A 313 21.96 9.35 10.55
N LEU A 314 20.76 9.23 10.01
CA LEU A 314 20.44 9.63 8.65
C LEU A 314 20.79 11.09 8.37
N ARG A 315 20.41 11.99 9.30
CA ARG A 315 20.74 13.44 9.19
C ARG A 315 22.24 13.66 9.17
N ARG A 316 23.01 12.96 10.00
CA ARG A 316 24.47 13.08 10.07
C ARG A 316 25.10 12.66 8.74
N ASP A 317 24.64 11.53 8.17
CA ASP A 317 25.29 10.92 7.02
C ASP A 317 24.88 11.55 5.67
N THR A 318 23.61 11.94 5.55
CA THR A 318 23.03 12.40 4.28
C THR A 318 22.57 13.86 4.29
N ARG A 319 22.49 14.50 5.46
CA ARG A 319 21.87 15.80 5.71
C ARG A 319 20.35 15.86 5.44
N LEU A 320 19.70 14.74 5.16
CA LEU A 320 18.25 14.65 5.07
C LEU A 320 17.61 14.96 6.43
N LYS A 321 16.49 15.68 6.41
CA LYS A 321 15.80 16.15 7.61
C LYS A 321 14.38 15.57 7.66
N TYR A 322 14.24 14.43 8.30
CA TYR A 322 12.94 13.91 8.68
C TYR A 322 12.55 14.37 10.09
N SER A 323 11.27 14.59 10.32
CA SER A 323 10.76 14.97 11.64
C SER A 323 10.72 13.75 12.55
N THR A 324 11.49 13.77 13.65
CA THR A 324 11.43 12.72 14.68
C THR A 324 10.01 12.59 15.23
N ARG A 325 9.36 13.73 15.52
CA ARG A 325 7.98 13.74 16.04
C ARG A 325 6.98 13.12 15.06
N PHE A 326 7.12 13.41 13.77
CA PHE A 326 6.28 12.80 12.75
C PHE A 326 6.49 11.28 12.68
N CYS A 327 7.74 10.81 12.78
CA CYS A 327 8.06 9.38 12.81
C CYS A 327 7.47 8.69 14.05
N GLU A 328 7.60 9.28 15.23
CA GLU A 328 7.03 8.74 16.48
C GLU A 328 5.51 8.58 16.41
N LEU A 329 4.82 9.49 15.73
CA LEU A 329 3.36 9.49 15.57
C LEU A 329 2.92 8.96 14.19
N ALA A 330 3.77 8.25 13.47
CA ALA A 330 3.50 7.84 12.10
C ALA A 330 2.27 6.93 11.92
N SER A 331 1.80 6.26 12.97
CA SER A 331 0.54 5.49 12.94
C SER A 331 -0.72 6.37 12.82
N VAL A 332 -0.64 7.65 13.20
CA VAL A 332 -1.80 8.56 13.15
C VAL A 332 -2.32 8.68 11.72
N GLY A 333 -3.60 8.37 11.55
CA GLY A 333 -4.25 8.33 10.25
C GLY A 333 -4.13 6.98 9.53
N HIS A 334 -3.44 5.98 10.09
CA HIS A 334 -3.40 4.60 9.58
C HIS A 334 -4.49 3.73 10.20
N PRO A 335 -4.86 2.60 9.57
CA PRO A 335 -5.90 1.72 10.06
C PRO A 335 -5.61 1.16 11.46
N THR A 336 -6.65 1.15 12.31
CA THR A 336 -6.66 0.36 13.56
C THR A 336 -6.73 -1.14 13.25
N PRO A 337 -6.62 -2.05 14.25
CA PRO A 337 -6.87 -3.48 14.01
C PRO A 337 -8.21 -3.75 13.31
N GLU A 338 -9.27 -3.04 13.68
CA GLU A 338 -10.60 -3.16 13.06
C GLU A 338 -10.59 -2.61 11.62
N GLY A 339 -9.88 -1.50 11.38
CA GLY A 339 -9.70 -0.94 10.03
C GLY A 339 -8.91 -1.87 9.13
N SER A 340 -7.87 -2.50 9.67
CA SER A 340 -7.07 -3.51 8.98
C SER A 340 -7.90 -4.75 8.64
N ALA A 341 -8.72 -5.24 9.59
CA ALA A 341 -9.62 -6.37 9.36
C ALA A 341 -10.66 -6.06 8.26
N ALA A 342 -11.20 -4.83 8.24
CA ALA A 342 -12.11 -4.41 7.17
C ALA A 342 -11.43 -4.43 5.79
N ILE A 343 -10.18 -3.94 5.69
CA ILE A 343 -9.40 -4.00 4.44
C ILE A 343 -9.14 -5.46 4.03
N ALA A 344 -8.77 -6.33 4.99
CA ALA A 344 -8.58 -7.76 4.72
C ALA A 344 -9.86 -8.40 4.16
N ALA A 345 -11.02 -8.12 4.75
CA ALA A 345 -12.30 -8.63 4.27
C ALA A 345 -12.61 -8.17 2.82
N ALA A 346 -12.34 -6.90 2.49
CA ALA A 346 -12.52 -6.40 1.13
C ALA A 346 -11.56 -7.06 0.12
N ILE A 347 -10.33 -7.38 0.54
CA ILE A 347 -9.38 -8.14 -0.28
C ILE A 347 -9.89 -9.56 -0.49
N GLN A 348 -10.34 -10.24 0.55
CA GLN A 348 -10.87 -11.61 0.51
C GLN A 348 -12.08 -11.70 -0.43
N GLU A 349 -13.04 -10.79 -0.32
CA GLU A 349 -14.21 -10.71 -1.19
C GLU A 349 -13.83 -10.60 -2.68
N ARG A 350 -12.80 -9.81 -2.98
CA ARG A 350 -12.31 -9.65 -4.36
C ARG A 350 -11.51 -10.83 -4.87
N LEU A 351 -10.78 -11.51 -3.98
CA LEU A 351 -9.92 -12.64 -4.34
C LEU A 351 -10.70 -13.94 -4.50
N ASP A 352 -11.71 -14.20 -3.68
CA ASP A 352 -12.42 -15.48 -3.62
C ASP A 352 -12.85 -15.99 -5.01
N PRO A 353 -13.59 -15.23 -5.85
CA PRO A 353 -13.99 -15.68 -7.17
C PRO A 353 -12.80 -15.84 -8.16
N LEU A 354 -11.69 -15.14 -7.94
CA LEU A 354 -10.49 -15.24 -8.78
C LEU A 354 -9.66 -16.46 -8.45
N LEU A 355 -9.55 -16.76 -7.15
CA LEU A 355 -8.85 -17.96 -6.66
C LEU A 355 -9.59 -19.23 -7.02
N ALA A 356 -10.92 -19.24 -6.92
CA ALA A 356 -11.73 -20.36 -7.37
C ALA A 356 -11.45 -20.73 -8.83
N ARG A 357 -11.34 -19.75 -9.73
CA ARG A 357 -10.98 -19.97 -11.14
C ARG A 357 -9.53 -20.42 -11.32
N ARG A 358 -8.61 -19.89 -10.51
CA ARG A 358 -7.16 -20.14 -10.64
C ARG A 358 -6.73 -21.47 -10.03
N PHE A 359 -7.44 -21.93 -8.99
CA PHE A 359 -7.09 -23.10 -8.18
C PHE A 359 -8.12 -24.24 -8.22
N ASN A 360 -9.23 -24.13 -8.98
CA ASN A 360 -10.27 -25.16 -9.10
C ASN A 360 -9.77 -26.55 -9.62
N GLY A 361 -8.51 -26.65 -10.05
CA GLY A 361 -7.84 -27.93 -10.26
C GLY A 361 -7.08 -28.47 -9.04
N ARG A 362 -7.00 -27.69 -7.93
CA ARG A 362 -6.17 -27.99 -6.75
C ARG A 362 -6.98 -28.35 -5.50
N VAL A 363 -8.25 -27.95 -5.46
CA VAL A 363 -9.15 -28.26 -4.34
C VAL A 363 -10.11 -29.37 -4.76
N GLN A 364 -9.70 -30.63 -4.64
CA GLN A 364 -10.67 -31.72 -4.56
C GLN A 364 -11.18 -31.79 -3.12
N PRO A 365 -12.53 -31.92 -2.90
CA PRO A 365 -13.03 -32.18 -1.58
C PRO A 365 -12.43 -33.51 -1.10
N ALA A 366 -11.98 -33.54 0.16
CA ALA A 366 -11.55 -34.77 0.79
C ALA A 366 -12.64 -35.83 0.57
N SER A 367 -12.31 -36.93 -0.11
CA SER A 367 -13.16 -38.06 -0.19
C SER A 367 -13.47 -38.57 1.23
N LYS A 368 -14.77 -38.62 1.56
CA LYS A 368 -15.27 -39.13 2.83
C LYS A 368 -14.82 -40.58 3.05
#